data_3df007bbe357494543a74e14572767bc
#
_entry.id   3df007bbe357494543a74e14572767bc
#
_cell.length_a   1.000
_cell.length_b   1.000
_cell.length_c   1.000
_cell.angle_alpha   90.00
_cell.angle_beta   90.00
_cell.angle_gamma   90.00
#
_symmetry.space_group_name_H-M   'P 1'
#
loop_
_entity.id
_entity.type
_entity.pdbx_description
1 polymer ?
#
loop_
_entity_poly.entity_id
_entity_poly.type
_entity_poly.pdbx_seq_one_letter_code
_entity_poly.pdbx_strand_id
1 'polypeptide(L)'
;MTFKMSEQAQTIKIFNLRSDTNEFIGAGDAYIPPHTGLPANCTDIAPPDIPGSHTAVFDTEKQTWSLFEDHRGETVYDTTTGNQIYISEPGPIPENTTTRAPASPIDKFENGQWVADLNTALIQKHTEINTWRNMQENANYTFTFDNHNWDYGKATQERLTLSVQMAKQNKLPAGFIWTDADNNDVPMTAGELLNLSDAIDQSMFTKGLQIHMRQREMKEEVDKLTDAQTVLDYVIGWPEENK
;
A
#
# COMPACT_ATOMS: atom_id res chain seq x y z
N MET A 1 -46.13 -7.57 -33.30
CA MET A 1 -47.54 -7.73 -32.86
C MET A 1 -47.49 -8.08 -31.38
N THR A 2 -48.22 -7.37 -30.56
CA THR A 2 -48.25 -7.63 -29.11
C THR A 2 -49.17 -8.86 -28.87
N PHE A 3 -48.75 -9.76 -28.00
CA PHE A 3 -49.47 -10.97 -27.62
C PHE A 3 -50.93 -10.66 -27.27
N LYS A 4 -51.86 -11.55 -27.75
CA LYS A 4 -53.27 -11.51 -27.37
C LYS A 4 -53.69 -12.89 -26.89
N MET A 5 -54.44 -12.92 -25.79
CA MET A 5 -55.06 -14.16 -25.33
C MET A 5 -55.93 -14.77 -26.41
N SER A 6 -55.91 -16.08 -26.53
CA SER A 6 -56.65 -16.87 -27.51
C SER A 6 -57.57 -17.87 -26.81
N GLU A 7 -58.70 -18.20 -27.49
CA GLU A 7 -59.58 -19.30 -27.08
C GLU A 7 -59.00 -20.69 -27.39
N GLN A 8 -57.90 -20.72 -28.20
CA GLN A 8 -57.19 -21.95 -28.54
C GLN A 8 -55.78 -21.90 -28.00
N ALA A 9 -55.24 -23.07 -27.63
CA ALA A 9 -53.83 -23.19 -27.26
C ALA A 9 -52.92 -22.76 -28.42
N GLN A 10 -51.80 -22.08 -28.11
CA GLN A 10 -50.84 -21.65 -29.11
C GLN A 10 -49.42 -21.84 -28.58
N THR A 11 -48.49 -22.09 -29.49
CA THR A 11 -47.04 -22.04 -29.18
C THR A 11 -46.46 -20.82 -29.85
N ILE A 12 -45.83 -19.97 -29.06
CA ILE A 12 -45.26 -18.71 -29.55
C ILE A 12 -43.82 -18.57 -29.10
N LYS A 13 -43.05 -17.82 -29.87
CA LYS A 13 -41.69 -17.43 -29.47
C LYS A 13 -41.76 -16.40 -28.38
N ILE A 14 -41.00 -16.63 -27.33
CA ILE A 14 -40.84 -15.71 -26.21
C ILE A 14 -39.38 -15.36 -26.01
N PHE A 15 -39.14 -14.22 -25.36
CA PHE A 15 -37.85 -13.73 -24.99
C PHE A 15 -37.82 -13.60 -23.46
N ASN A 16 -37.00 -14.44 -22.83
CA ASN A 16 -36.94 -14.56 -21.38
C ASN A 16 -36.16 -13.39 -20.77
N LEU A 17 -36.64 -12.94 -19.64
CA LEU A 17 -36.10 -11.81 -18.89
C LEU A 17 -35.60 -12.28 -17.54
N ARG A 18 -34.49 -11.72 -17.10
CA ARG A 18 -34.04 -11.87 -15.72
C ARG A 18 -35.05 -11.20 -14.78
N SER A 19 -35.41 -11.86 -13.71
CA SER A 19 -36.52 -11.45 -12.85
C SER A 19 -36.29 -10.17 -12.05
N ASP A 20 -35.03 -9.80 -11.84
CA ASP A 20 -34.61 -8.65 -11.06
C ASP A 20 -34.27 -7.40 -11.91
N THR A 21 -33.72 -7.60 -13.10
CA THR A 21 -33.23 -6.50 -13.95
C THR A 21 -33.96 -6.36 -15.29
N ASN A 22 -34.83 -7.33 -15.65
CA ASN A 22 -35.46 -7.44 -16.97
C ASN A 22 -34.47 -7.57 -18.14
N GLU A 23 -33.21 -7.98 -17.85
CA GLU A 23 -32.24 -8.29 -18.90
C GLU A 23 -32.66 -9.49 -19.73
N PHE A 24 -32.39 -9.45 -21.03
CA PHE A 24 -32.56 -10.58 -21.92
C PHE A 24 -31.60 -11.73 -21.57
N ILE A 25 -32.14 -12.90 -21.31
CA ILE A 25 -31.36 -14.10 -20.96
C ILE A 25 -31.49 -15.25 -21.98
N GLY A 26 -32.27 -15.04 -23.05
CA GLY A 26 -32.39 -16.02 -24.11
C GLY A 26 -33.81 -16.11 -24.67
N ALA A 27 -33.90 -16.67 -25.86
CA ALA A 27 -35.19 -16.92 -26.53
C ALA A 27 -35.63 -18.40 -26.42
N GLY A 28 -36.91 -18.63 -26.39
CA GLY A 28 -37.49 -19.96 -26.36
C GLY A 28 -38.89 -19.97 -26.97
N ASP A 29 -39.54 -21.15 -27.01
CA ASP A 29 -40.93 -21.30 -27.38
C ASP A 29 -41.74 -21.64 -26.13
N ALA A 30 -42.89 -20.96 -25.96
CA ALA A 30 -43.79 -21.21 -24.86
C ALA A 30 -45.13 -21.74 -25.38
N TYR A 31 -45.58 -22.84 -24.81
CA TYR A 31 -46.97 -23.33 -24.98
C TYR A 31 -47.87 -22.52 -24.04
N ILE A 32 -48.85 -21.83 -24.64
CA ILE A 32 -49.82 -20.99 -23.93
C ILE A 32 -51.18 -21.68 -24.00
N PRO A 33 -51.73 -22.15 -22.87
CA PRO A 33 -53.07 -22.71 -22.82
C PRO A 33 -54.15 -21.69 -23.21
N PRO A 34 -55.37 -22.18 -23.58
CA PRO A 34 -56.49 -21.28 -23.82
C PRO A 34 -56.76 -20.34 -22.64
N HIS A 35 -57.09 -19.08 -22.92
CA HIS A 35 -57.45 -18.06 -21.93
C HIS A 35 -56.32 -17.73 -20.92
N THR A 36 -55.06 -18.00 -21.24
CA THR A 36 -53.92 -17.68 -20.38
C THR A 36 -53.02 -16.60 -21.00
N GLY A 37 -52.31 -15.89 -20.15
CA GLY A 37 -51.32 -14.90 -20.55
C GLY A 37 -49.94 -15.49 -20.80
N LEU A 38 -48.96 -14.62 -21.11
CA LEU A 38 -47.56 -15.00 -21.19
C LEU A 38 -47.03 -15.53 -19.83
N PRO A 39 -46.06 -16.43 -19.84
CA PRO A 39 -45.33 -16.79 -18.64
C PRO A 39 -44.72 -15.58 -17.97
N ALA A 40 -44.44 -15.70 -16.68
CA ALA A 40 -43.72 -14.63 -15.96
C ALA A 40 -42.31 -14.39 -16.53
N ASN A 41 -41.82 -13.19 -16.40
CA ASN A 41 -40.46 -12.79 -16.83
C ASN A 41 -40.18 -13.13 -18.30
N CYS A 42 -41.09 -12.82 -19.19
CA CYS A 42 -40.87 -12.90 -20.63
C CYS A 42 -41.71 -11.88 -21.40
N THR A 43 -41.33 -11.65 -22.65
CA THR A 43 -42.06 -10.82 -23.63
C THR A 43 -42.13 -11.55 -24.97
N ASP A 44 -43.11 -11.21 -25.80
CA ASP A 44 -43.22 -11.63 -27.20
C ASP A 44 -42.54 -10.66 -28.17
N ILE A 45 -42.01 -9.56 -27.65
CA ILE A 45 -41.32 -8.54 -28.44
C ILE A 45 -39.84 -8.94 -28.57
N ALA A 46 -39.37 -9.17 -29.79
CA ALA A 46 -37.99 -9.53 -30.03
C ALA A 46 -37.00 -8.39 -29.63
N PRO A 47 -35.91 -8.73 -28.97
CA PRO A 47 -34.87 -7.76 -28.76
C PRO A 47 -34.21 -7.31 -30.09
N PRO A 48 -33.60 -6.14 -30.15
CA PRO A 48 -32.74 -5.75 -31.28
C PRO A 48 -31.52 -6.68 -31.35
N ASP A 49 -30.74 -6.54 -32.43
CA ASP A 49 -29.43 -7.16 -32.48
C ASP A 49 -28.55 -6.64 -31.32
N ILE A 50 -28.01 -7.53 -30.51
CA ILE A 50 -27.21 -7.22 -29.34
C ILE A 50 -25.73 -7.35 -29.69
N PRO A 51 -24.96 -6.26 -29.75
CA PRO A 51 -23.52 -6.32 -29.96
C PRO A 51 -22.82 -7.09 -28.82
N GLY A 52 -21.63 -7.65 -29.10
CA GLY A 52 -20.92 -8.48 -28.13
C GLY A 52 -20.51 -7.79 -26.81
N SER A 53 -20.54 -6.47 -26.76
CA SER A 53 -20.23 -5.66 -25.57
C SER A 53 -21.47 -4.96 -24.99
N HIS A 54 -22.67 -5.50 -25.25
CA HIS A 54 -23.92 -4.88 -24.81
C HIS A 54 -24.85 -5.95 -24.19
N THR A 55 -25.76 -5.49 -23.35
CA THR A 55 -26.93 -6.21 -22.89
C THR A 55 -28.20 -5.47 -23.26
N ALA A 56 -29.31 -6.21 -23.43
CA ALA A 56 -30.62 -5.63 -23.71
C ALA A 56 -31.49 -5.74 -22.48
N VAL A 57 -32.13 -4.64 -22.07
CA VAL A 57 -33.06 -4.56 -20.94
C VAL A 57 -34.43 -4.18 -21.46
N PHE A 58 -35.45 -4.88 -21.04
CA PHE A 58 -36.83 -4.67 -21.44
C PHE A 58 -37.57 -3.74 -20.47
N ASP A 59 -38.08 -2.61 -20.98
CA ASP A 59 -38.95 -1.73 -20.24
C ASP A 59 -40.37 -2.28 -20.32
N THR A 60 -40.86 -2.86 -19.23
CA THR A 60 -42.17 -3.47 -19.16
C THR A 60 -43.35 -2.47 -19.24
N GLU A 61 -43.09 -1.20 -18.91
CA GLU A 61 -44.13 -0.15 -19.02
C GLU A 61 -44.24 0.36 -20.45
N LYS A 62 -43.11 0.63 -21.08
CA LYS A 62 -43.07 1.17 -22.45
C LYS A 62 -43.12 0.09 -23.52
N GLN A 63 -42.95 -1.18 -23.12
CA GLN A 63 -42.90 -2.34 -24.04
C GLN A 63 -41.80 -2.17 -25.11
N THR A 64 -40.62 -1.72 -24.70
CA THR A 64 -39.48 -1.45 -25.57
C THR A 64 -38.19 -2.00 -24.96
N TRP A 65 -37.22 -2.30 -25.86
CA TRP A 65 -35.87 -2.68 -25.47
C TRP A 65 -34.94 -1.46 -25.46
N SER A 66 -34.03 -1.45 -24.52
CA SER A 66 -32.89 -0.54 -24.48
C SER A 66 -31.60 -1.36 -24.44
N LEU A 67 -30.59 -0.92 -25.21
CA LEU A 67 -29.27 -1.50 -25.20
C LEU A 67 -28.38 -0.70 -24.22
N PHE A 68 -27.64 -1.42 -23.39
CA PHE A 68 -26.64 -0.87 -22.50
C PHE A 68 -25.29 -1.50 -22.79
N GLU A 69 -24.23 -0.73 -22.70
CA GLU A 69 -22.88 -1.31 -22.69
C GLU A 69 -22.75 -2.32 -21.55
N ASP A 70 -21.97 -3.36 -21.76
CA ASP A 70 -21.76 -4.41 -20.76
C ASP A 70 -20.28 -4.66 -20.54
N HIS A 71 -19.77 -3.99 -19.55
CA HIS A 71 -18.38 -4.09 -19.09
C HIS A 71 -18.27 -4.90 -17.79
N ARG A 72 -19.32 -5.62 -17.41
CA ARG A 72 -19.32 -6.47 -16.20
C ARG A 72 -18.19 -7.50 -16.25
N GLY A 73 -17.54 -7.68 -15.09
CA GLY A 73 -16.39 -8.56 -14.97
C GLY A 73 -15.05 -7.88 -15.32
N GLU A 74 -15.09 -6.69 -15.88
CA GLU A 74 -13.88 -5.91 -16.12
C GLU A 74 -13.46 -5.16 -14.86
N THR A 75 -12.16 -4.92 -14.77
CA THR A 75 -11.54 -4.08 -13.74
C THR A 75 -10.99 -2.83 -14.38
N VAL A 76 -11.34 -1.69 -13.82
CA VAL A 76 -10.79 -0.38 -14.21
C VAL A 76 -10.15 0.29 -13.01
N TYR A 77 -9.39 1.34 -13.25
CA TYR A 77 -8.62 2.06 -12.23
C TYR A 77 -8.99 3.54 -12.27
N ASP A 78 -9.34 4.09 -11.12
CA ASP A 78 -9.60 5.52 -10.95
C ASP A 78 -8.33 6.32 -11.26
N THR A 79 -8.40 7.26 -12.19
CA THR A 79 -7.24 8.01 -12.68
C THR A 79 -6.69 9.03 -11.69
N THR A 80 -7.43 9.31 -10.61
CA THR A 80 -7.01 10.23 -9.54
C THR A 80 -6.28 9.51 -8.42
N THR A 81 -6.80 8.33 -8.03
CA THR A 81 -6.33 7.60 -6.85
C THR A 81 -5.55 6.33 -7.17
N GLY A 82 -5.64 5.82 -8.40
CA GLY A 82 -5.09 4.51 -8.78
C GLY A 82 -5.88 3.32 -8.24
N ASN A 83 -6.98 3.54 -7.53
CA ASN A 83 -7.75 2.48 -6.92
C ASN A 83 -8.48 1.63 -7.95
N GLN A 84 -8.49 0.33 -7.71
CA GLN A 84 -9.20 -0.65 -8.52
C GLN A 84 -10.71 -0.53 -8.32
N ILE A 85 -11.46 -0.55 -9.42
CA ILE A 85 -12.93 -0.58 -9.46
C ILE A 85 -13.34 -1.78 -10.29
N TYR A 86 -14.11 -2.70 -9.69
CA TYR A 86 -14.70 -3.83 -10.40
C TYR A 86 -16.09 -3.43 -10.90
N ILE A 87 -16.35 -3.63 -12.21
CA ILE A 87 -17.64 -3.32 -12.83
C ILE A 87 -18.60 -4.50 -12.62
N SER A 88 -19.64 -4.27 -11.84
CA SER A 88 -20.68 -5.28 -11.52
C SER A 88 -22.01 -5.05 -12.23
N GLU A 89 -22.26 -3.84 -12.74
CA GLU A 89 -23.52 -3.45 -13.35
C GLU A 89 -23.34 -3.11 -14.83
N PRO A 90 -24.36 -3.32 -15.66
CA PRO A 90 -24.35 -2.86 -17.05
C PRO A 90 -24.31 -1.34 -17.13
N GLY A 91 -23.61 -0.83 -18.09
CA GLY A 91 -23.47 0.62 -18.34
C GLY A 91 -22.13 0.95 -18.94
N PRO A 92 -21.92 2.23 -19.29
CA PRO A 92 -20.63 2.69 -19.80
C PRO A 92 -19.55 2.57 -18.73
N ILE A 93 -18.30 2.48 -19.18
CA ILE A 93 -17.14 2.57 -18.28
C ILE A 93 -17.25 3.88 -17.48
N PRO A 94 -17.07 3.84 -16.14
CA PRO A 94 -17.16 5.04 -15.30
C PRO A 94 -16.19 6.14 -15.75
N GLU A 95 -16.59 7.38 -15.66
CA GLU A 95 -15.73 8.53 -15.96
C GLU A 95 -14.51 8.54 -15.03
N ASN A 96 -13.42 9.15 -15.49
CA ASN A 96 -12.15 9.23 -14.76
C ASN A 96 -11.55 7.87 -14.41
N THR A 97 -11.77 6.86 -15.25
CA THR A 97 -11.16 5.55 -15.10
C THR A 97 -10.36 5.14 -16.34
N THR A 98 -9.49 4.18 -16.16
CA THR A 98 -8.70 3.55 -17.22
C THR A 98 -8.62 2.04 -17.01
N THR A 99 -8.48 1.27 -18.09
CA THR A 99 -8.24 -0.18 -18.01
C THR A 99 -6.81 -0.54 -17.66
N ARG A 100 -5.89 0.43 -17.68
CA ARG A 100 -4.49 0.21 -17.35
C ARG A 100 -4.26 0.37 -15.85
N ALA A 101 -3.66 -0.63 -15.21
CA ALA A 101 -3.25 -0.56 -13.83
C ALA A 101 -2.05 0.40 -13.64
N PRO A 102 -1.95 1.13 -12.51
CA PRO A 102 -0.70 1.75 -12.13
C PRO A 102 0.36 0.69 -11.85
N ALA A 103 1.61 0.95 -12.19
CA ALA A 103 2.72 0.03 -11.95
C ALA A 103 3.20 0.10 -10.49
N SER A 104 3.00 1.24 -9.83
CA SER A 104 3.39 1.47 -8.44
C SER A 104 2.41 2.41 -7.71
N PRO A 105 2.45 2.41 -6.35
CA PRO A 105 1.61 3.32 -5.55
C PRO A 105 1.96 4.81 -5.70
N ILE A 106 3.10 5.13 -6.29
CA ILE A 106 3.54 6.51 -6.52
C ILE A 106 3.20 7.02 -7.92
N ASP A 107 2.54 6.20 -8.74
CA ASP A 107 2.17 6.60 -10.08
C ASP A 107 1.00 7.59 -10.04
N LYS A 108 1.06 8.59 -10.91
CA LYS A 108 -0.06 9.48 -11.24
C LYS A 108 -0.44 9.32 -12.71
N PHE A 109 -1.71 9.53 -13.01
CA PHE A 109 -2.23 9.41 -14.37
C PHE A 109 -2.10 10.74 -15.08
N GLU A 110 -1.27 10.80 -16.13
CA GLU A 110 -1.07 11.99 -16.96
C GLU A 110 -1.02 11.61 -18.43
N ASN A 111 -1.66 12.43 -19.26
CA ASN A 111 -1.66 12.26 -20.73
C ASN A 111 -2.06 10.85 -21.19
N GLY A 112 -3.00 10.20 -20.50
CA GLY A 112 -3.51 8.88 -20.85
C GLY A 112 -2.64 7.70 -20.40
N GLN A 113 -1.66 7.92 -19.54
CA GLN A 113 -0.79 6.87 -18.99
C GLN A 113 -0.39 7.12 -17.54
N TRP A 114 -0.03 6.05 -16.84
CA TRP A 114 0.56 6.13 -15.51
C TRP A 114 2.04 6.47 -15.63
N VAL A 115 2.47 7.45 -14.86
CA VAL A 115 3.86 7.88 -14.75
C VAL A 115 4.25 8.01 -13.29
N ALA A 116 5.44 7.55 -12.91
CA ALA A 116 5.93 7.66 -11.55
C ALA A 116 6.07 9.14 -11.16
N ASP A 117 5.46 9.53 -10.04
CA ASP A 117 5.50 10.91 -9.54
C ASP A 117 6.78 11.18 -8.76
N LEU A 118 7.65 12.03 -9.31
CA LEU A 118 8.92 12.38 -8.68
C LEU A 118 8.73 12.97 -7.27
N ASN A 119 7.72 13.81 -7.08
CA ASN A 119 7.47 14.45 -5.78
C ASN A 119 7.12 13.41 -4.71
N THR A 120 6.24 12.47 -5.07
CA THR A 120 5.84 11.36 -4.18
C THR A 120 7.03 10.45 -3.87
N ALA A 121 7.87 10.14 -4.88
CA ALA A 121 9.10 9.36 -4.69
C ALA A 121 10.07 10.04 -3.70
N LEU A 122 10.28 11.36 -3.84
CA LEU A 122 11.12 12.14 -2.93
C LEU A 122 10.59 12.10 -1.48
N ILE A 123 9.29 12.32 -1.28
CA ILE A 123 8.65 12.27 0.05
C ILE A 123 8.82 10.88 0.68
N GLN A 124 8.59 9.83 -0.10
CA GLN A 124 8.78 8.46 0.36
C GLN A 124 10.23 8.23 0.78
N LYS A 125 11.19 8.57 -0.08
CA LYS A 125 12.62 8.35 0.19
C LYS A 125 13.11 9.14 1.40
N HIS A 126 12.67 10.38 1.59
CA HIS A 126 12.95 11.15 2.80
C HIS A 126 12.40 10.49 4.07
N THR A 127 11.22 9.85 3.97
CA THR A 127 10.64 9.10 5.08
C THR A 127 11.47 7.87 5.42
N GLU A 128 11.94 7.14 4.40
CA GLU A 128 12.83 5.99 4.57
C GLU A 128 14.17 6.41 5.20
N ILE A 129 14.76 7.51 4.76
CA ILE A 129 16.00 8.09 5.35
C ILE A 129 15.79 8.48 6.83
N ASN A 130 14.63 9.06 7.18
CA ASN A 130 14.30 9.38 8.58
C ASN A 130 14.15 8.10 9.42
N THR A 131 13.56 7.05 8.86
CA THR A 131 13.43 5.74 9.52
C THR A 131 14.81 5.12 9.77
N TRP A 132 15.70 5.14 8.77
CA TRP A 132 17.10 4.72 8.93
C TRP A 132 17.79 5.48 10.05
N ARG A 133 17.69 6.80 10.08
CA ARG A 133 18.26 7.62 11.16
C ARG A 133 17.76 7.16 12.52
N ASN A 134 16.45 7.00 12.69
CA ASN A 134 15.85 6.57 13.96
C ASN A 134 16.34 5.18 14.38
N MET A 135 16.51 4.26 13.42
CA MET A 135 17.10 2.94 13.68
C MET A 135 18.54 3.06 14.17
N GLN A 136 19.36 3.89 13.51
CA GLN A 136 20.77 4.11 13.91
C GLN A 136 20.87 4.74 15.29
N GLU A 137 20.04 5.75 15.61
CA GLU A 137 20.05 6.43 16.93
C GLU A 137 19.60 5.53 18.08
N ASN A 138 18.86 4.46 17.80
CA ASN A 138 18.41 3.49 18.80
C ASN A 138 19.24 2.19 18.79
N ALA A 139 20.21 2.08 17.90
CA ALA A 139 21.09 0.93 17.84
C ALA A 139 22.11 0.94 18.99
N ASN A 140 22.63 -0.24 19.32
CA ASN A 140 23.73 -0.42 20.22
C ASN A 140 25.01 -0.59 19.40
N TYR A 141 26.07 0.05 19.84
CA TYR A 141 27.40 0.02 19.20
C TYR A 141 28.44 -0.42 20.20
N THR A 142 29.62 -0.79 19.71
CA THR A 142 30.77 -1.12 20.55
C THR A 142 31.96 -0.23 20.21
N PHE A 143 32.84 -0.02 21.19
CA PHE A 143 34.12 0.66 21.03
C PHE A 143 35.14 0.09 22.01
N THR A 144 36.43 0.23 21.68
CA THR A 144 37.50 -0.24 22.54
C THR A 144 37.95 0.91 23.45
N PHE A 145 38.00 0.66 24.73
CA PHE A 145 38.53 1.56 25.74
C PHE A 145 39.20 0.75 26.85
N ASP A 146 40.41 1.12 27.22
CA ASP A 146 41.22 0.46 28.27
C ASP A 146 41.33 -1.06 28.10
N ASN A 147 41.67 -1.50 26.86
CA ASN A 147 41.79 -2.89 26.43
C ASN A 147 40.52 -3.76 26.54
N HIS A 148 39.36 -3.18 26.75
CA HIS A 148 38.05 -3.85 26.75
C HIS A 148 37.16 -3.29 25.63
N ASN A 149 36.24 -4.11 25.12
CA ASN A 149 35.18 -3.68 24.24
C ASN A 149 33.96 -3.28 25.08
N TRP A 150 33.43 -2.10 24.86
CA TRP A 150 32.29 -1.60 25.63
C TRP A 150 31.13 -1.28 24.71
N ASP A 151 29.94 -1.65 25.16
CA ASP A 151 28.70 -1.22 24.53
C ASP A 151 28.47 0.28 24.75
N TYR A 152 27.96 0.96 23.74
CA TYR A 152 27.40 2.28 23.88
C TYR A 152 26.10 2.45 23.10
N GLY A 153 25.22 3.26 23.61
CA GLY A 153 23.88 3.52 23.11
C GLY A 153 22.95 3.93 24.24
N LYS A 154 21.71 4.23 23.93
CA LYS A 154 20.72 4.70 24.91
C LYS A 154 20.53 3.71 26.08
N ALA A 155 20.41 2.44 25.78
CA ALA A 155 20.20 1.42 26.80
C ALA A 155 21.40 1.29 27.76
N THR A 156 22.64 1.42 27.27
CA THR A 156 23.84 1.44 28.11
C THR A 156 23.89 2.68 28.95
N GLN A 157 23.59 3.86 28.40
CA GLN A 157 23.55 5.12 29.13
C GLN A 157 22.52 5.11 30.26
N GLU A 158 21.32 4.55 30.01
CA GLU A 158 20.29 4.39 31.04
C GLU A 158 20.78 3.51 32.20
N ARG A 159 21.43 2.38 31.90
CA ARG A 159 22.00 1.48 32.94
C ARG A 159 23.13 2.16 33.73
N LEU A 160 23.99 2.92 33.07
CA LEU A 160 25.11 3.65 33.70
C LEU A 160 24.66 4.79 34.61
N THR A 161 23.53 5.44 34.31
CA THR A 161 23.10 6.68 34.98
C THR A 161 23.10 6.56 36.51
N LEU A 162 22.52 5.50 37.07
CA LEU A 162 22.47 5.30 38.50
C LEU A 162 23.87 4.94 39.07
N SER A 163 24.63 4.08 38.40
CA SER A 163 25.96 3.66 38.82
C SER A 163 26.92 4.84 38.87
N VAL A 164 26.86 5.73 37.86
CA VAL A 164 27.64 6.98 37.79
C VAL A 164 27.24 7.93 38.94
N GLN A 165 25.96 8.03 39.26
CA GLN A 165 25.52 8.83 40.40
C GLN A 165 26.07 8.29 41.72
N MET A 166 26.09 6.98 41.90
CA MET A 166 26.67 6.34 43.11
C MET A 166 28.20 6.55 43.16
N ALA A 167 28.89 6.42 42.01
CA ALA A 167 30.32 6.69 41.89
C ALA A 167 30.68 8.13 42.32
N LYS A 168 29.96 9.13 41.80
CA LYS A 168 30.14 10.55 42.14
C LYS A 168 29.94 10.82 43.65
N GLN A 169 29.14 10.02 44.34
CA GLN A 169 28.89 10.14 45.79
C GLN A 169 29.83 9.27 46.63
N ASN A 170 30.81 8.55 46.02
CA ASN A 170 31.64 7.55 46.69
C ASN A 170 30.83 6.44 47.39
N LYS A 171 29.71 6.01 46.79
CA LYS A 171 28.77 5.01 47.34
C LYS A 171 28.72 3.73 46.53
N LEU A 172 29.66 3.49 45.63
CA LEU A 172 29.74 2.19 44.95
C LEU A 172 30.05 1.10 45.99
N PRO A 173 29.41 -0.09 45.88
CA PRO A 173 29.71 -1.19 46.77
C PRO A 173 31.14 -1.69 46.54
N ALA A 174 31.75 -2.26 47.61
CA ALA A 174 33.05 -2.95 47.46
C ALA A 174 32.93 -4.11 46.49
N GLY A 175 33.89 -4.23 45.57
CA GLY A 175 33.89 -5.25 44.53
C GLY A 175 32.88 -4.99 43.40
N PHE A 176 32.50 -3.72 43.17
CA PHE A 176 31.66 -3.35 42.04
C PHE A 176 32.29 -3.80 40.72
N ILE A 177 31.49 -4.39 39.84
CA ILE A 177 31.86 -4.83 38.51
C ILE A 177 30.95 -4.18 37.45
N TRP A 178 31.50 -3.96 36.27
CA TRP A 178 30.73 -3.66 35.08
C TRP A 178 31.06 -4.68 33.97
N THR A 179 30.04 -5.21 33.30
CA THR A 179 30.23 -6.23 32.25
C THR A 179 30.53 -5.56 30.92
N ASP A 180 31.58 -5.98 30.24
CA ASP A 180 31.97 -5.48 28.92
C ASP A 180 31.10 -6.09 27.78
N ALA A 181 31.31 -5.67 26.55
CA ALA A 181 30.56 -6.16 25.38
C ALA A 181 30.83 -7.62 25.04
N ASP A 182 31.95 -8.16 25.54
CA ASP A 182 32.34 -9.58 25.37
C ASP A 182 31.85 -10.46 26.54
N ASN A 183 30.98 -9.89 27.40
CA ASN A 183 30.43 -10.53 28.63
C ASN A 183 31.47 -10.90 29.70
N ASN A 184 32.60 -10.16 29.78
CA ASN A 184 33.52 -10.26 30.87
C ASN A 184 33.18 -9.31 31.99
N ASP A 185 33.23 -9.80 33.24
CA ASP A 185 33.05 -8.97 34.43
C ASP A 185 34.33 -8.20 34.74
N VAL A 186 34.30 -6.88 34.62
CA VAL A 186 35.46 -6.01 34.84
C VAL A 186 35.29 -5.31 36.19
N PRO A 187 36.12 -5.60 37.20
CA PRO A 187 36.14 -4.89 38.47
C PRO A 187 36.44 -3.39 38.25
N MET A 188 35.67 -2.50 38.87
CA MET A 188 35.82 -1.06 38.68
C MET A 188 35.80 -0.28 39.98
N THR A 189 36.70 0.64 40.10
CA THR A 189 36.64 1.74 41.07
C THR A 189 35.67 2.83 40.59
N ALA A 190 35.30 3.73 41.49
CA ALA A 190 34.49 4.89 41.14
C ALA A 190 35.14 5.76 40.03
N GLY A 191 36.45 5.94 40.08
CA GLY A 191 37.18 6.72 39.08
C GLY A 191 37.16 6.07 37.70
N GLU A 192 37.41 4.76 37.64
CA GLU A 192 37.39 4.00 36.37
C GLU A 192 35.99 3.99 35.75
N LEU A 193 34.92 3.84 36.54
CA LEU A 193 33.54 3.90 36.05
C LEU A 193 33.19 5.31 35.50
N LEU A 194 33.68 6.38 36.13
CA LEU A 194 33.46 7.74 35.64
C LEU A 194 34.21 7.95 34.32
N ASN A 195 35.47 7.49 34.19
CA ASN A 195 36.22 7.57 32.97
C ASN A 195 35.57 6.77 31.82
N LEU A 196 35.04 5.58 32.10
CA LEU A 196 34.29 4.79 31.15
C LEU A 196 32.99 5.52 30.71
N SER A 197 32.26 6.12 31.67
CA SER A 197 31.06 6.91 31.34
C SER A 197 31.37 8.07 30.41
N ASP A 198 32.43 8.83 30.69
CA ASP A 198 32.86 9.94 29.83
C ASP A 198 33.25 9.46 28.42
N ALA A 199 33.94 8.32 28.31
CA ALA A 199 34.30 7.71 27.02
C ALA A 199 33.05 7.23 26.24
N ILE A 200 32.05 6.67 26.92
CA ILE A 200 30.77 6.29 26.36
C ILE A 200 30.01 7.51 25.86
N ASP A 201 29.90 8.58 26.65
CA ASP A 201 29.22 9.81 26.27
C ASP A 201 29.89 10.47 25.06
N GLN A 202 31.22 10.47 25.00
CA GLN A 202 31.98 10.95 23.85
C GLN A 202 31.71 10.12 22.58
N SER A 203 31.67 8.79 22.72
CA SER A 203 31.39 7.87 21.61
C SER A 203 29.96 8.04 21.10
N MET A 204 28.97 8.19 22.01
CA MET A 204 27.59 8.47 21.66
C MET A 204 27.43 9.80 20.92
N PHE A 205 28.07 10.87 21.41
CA PHE A 205 28.05 12.18 20.76
C PHE A 205 28.62 12.12 19.35
N THR A 206 29.78 11.48 19.20
CA THR A 206 30.46 11.33 17.90
C THR A 206 29.62 10.55 16.92
N LYS A 207 29.05 9.41 17.36
CA LYS A 207 28.18 8.58 16.53
C LYS A 207 26.88 9.30 16.14
N GLY A 208 26.27 10.01 17.08
CA GLY A 208 25.09 10.82 16.83
C GLY A 208 25.32 11.90 15.80
N LEU A 209 26.48 12.59 15.86
CA LEU A 209 26.87 13.57 14.87
C LEU A 209 27.06 12.92 13.47
N GLN A 210 27.74 11.78 13.40
CA GLN A 210 27.92 11.03 12.14
C GLN A 210 26.58 10.63 11.51
N ILE A 211 25.64 10.10 12.32
CA ILE A 211 24.30 9.72 11.87
C ILE A 211 23.56 10.94 11.31
N HIS A 212 23.60 12.06 12.01
CA HIS A 212 22.97 13.30 11.58
C HIS A 212 23.54 13.83 10.27
N MET A 213 24.87 13.87 10.16
CA MET A 213 25.53 14.30 8.93
C MET A 213 25.19 13.39 7.75
N ARG A 214 25.24 12.07 7.94
CA ARG A 214 24.89 11.13 6.86
C ARG A 214 23.41 11.26 6.44
N GLN A 215 22.50 11.44 7.38
CA GLN A 215 21.09 11.71 7.06
C GLN A 215 20.93 12.93 6.15
N ARG A 216 21.61 14.04 6.47
CA ARG A 216 21.55 15.25 5.66
C ARG A 216 22.13 15.04 4.27
N GLU A 217 23.29 14.41 4.20
CA GLU A 217 23.96 14.08 2.96
C GLU A 217 23.07 13.24 2.05
N MET A 218 22.47 12.14 2.55
CA MET A 218 21.53 11.31 1.80
C MET A 218 20.35 12.12 1.26
N LYS A 219 19.77 13.03 2.06
CA LYS A 219 18.67 13.88 1.60
C LYS A 219 19.14 14.83 0.49
N GLU A 220 20.29 15.44 0.63
CA GLU A 220 20.87 16.33 -0.39
C GLU A 220 21.23 15.58 -1.68
N GLU A 221 21.65 14.31 -1.59
CA GLU A 221 21.90 13.46 -2.75
C GLU A 221 20.59 13.13 -3.47
N VAL A 222 19.55 12.73 -2.73
CA VAL A 222 18.22 12.38 -3.26
C VAL A 222 17.55 13.61 -3.88
N ASP A 223 17.65 14.79 -3.29
CA ASP A 223 17.05 16.03 -3.80
C ASP A 223 17.64 16.50 -5.15
N LYS A 224 18.80 16.00 -5.51
CA LYS A 224 19.44 16.28 -6.82
C LYS A 224 18.96 15.35 -7.93
N LEU A 225 18.26 14.28 -7.60
CA LEU A 225 17.74 13.31 -8.57
C LEU A 225 16.50 13.89 -9.26
N THR A 226 16.40 13.69 -10.56
CA THR A 226 15.34 14.26 -11.40
C THR A 226 14.40 13.21 -11.99
N ASP A 227 14.64 11.95 -11.68
CA ASP A 227 13.84 10.81 -12.13
C ASP A 227 13.33 10.01 -10.94
N ALA A 228 12.02 9.71 -10.92
CA ALA A 228 11.36 9.04 -9.82
C ALA A 228 11.92 7.63 -9.55
N GLN A 229 12.24 6.87 -10.62
CA GLN A 229 12.80 5.52 -10.47
C GLN A 229 14.20 5.59 -9.83
N THR A 230 15.03 6.52 -10.27
CA THR A 230 16.36 6.74 -9.69
C THR A 230 16.27 7.12 -8.21
N VAL A 231 15.26 7.91 -7.81
CA VAL A 231 14.98 8.21 -6.40
C VAL A 231 14.62 6.96 -5.63
N LEU A 232 13.73 6.12 -6.17
CA LEU A 232 13.33 4.87 -5.51
C LEU A 232 14.49 3.89 -5.35
N ASP A 233 15.36 3.82 -6.33
CA ASP A 233 16.52 2.92 -6.35
C ASP A 233 17.68 3.41 -5.49
N TYR A 234 17.61 4.64 -4.95
CA TYR A 234 18.66 5.18 -4.09
C TYR A 234 18.86 4.34 -2.84
N VAL A 235 20.10 3.90 -2.60
CA VAL A 235 20.48 3.02 -1.48
C VAL A 235 20.73 3.85 -0.22
N ILE A 236 19.93 3.56 0.82
CA ILE A 236 20.03 4.22 2.12
C ILE A 236 21.01 3.47 3.02
N GLY A 237 21.93 4.20 3.62
CA GLY A 237 22.88 3.60 4.56
C GLY A 237 24.16 4.40 4.69
N TRP A 238 25.11 3.79 5.39
CA TRP A 238 26.48 4.27 5.41
C TRP A 238 27.10 4.11 4.03
N PRO A 239 27.99 5.06 3.59
CA PRO A 239 28.74 4.83 2.37
C PRO A 239 29.50 3.50 2.47
N GLU A 240 29.53 2.72 1.38
CA GLU A 240 30.40 1.55 1.35
C GLU A 240 31.83 2.05 1.60
N GLU A 241 32.45 1.57 2.66
CA GLU A 241 33.90 1.73 2.81
C GLU A 241 34.51 0.97 1.62
N ASN A 242 35.20 1.70 0.74
CA ASN A 242 35.95 1.09 -0.36
C ASN A 242 36.89 0.04 0.26
N LYS A 243 36.52 -1.24 0.12
CA LYS A 243 37.34 -2.41 0.50
C LYS A 243 38.60 -2.47 -0.36
#